data_2538587fc374ea714f715ccb1cc9aa40
#
_entry.id   2538587fc374ea714f715ccb1cc9aa40
#
_cell.length_a   1.000
_cell.length_b   1.000
_cell.length_c   1.000
_cell.angle_alpha   90.00
_cell.angle_beta   90.00
_cell.angle_gamma   90.00
#
_symmetry.space_group_name_H-M   'P 1'
#
loop_
_entity.id
_entity.type
_entity.pdbx_description
1 polymer ?
#
loop_
_entity_poly.entity_id
_entity_poly.type
_entity_poly.pdbx_seq_one_letter_code
_entity_poly.pdbx_strand_id
1 'polypeptide(L)'
;MKNNNCTIYLVRHGKTNWNKQGLIQGHTDIPLNIEGEKEVEELAKELDSVKFDKAFSSDLLRARKTAEIIAAEHKLVVETTKALRERYFAHLEGKPAELLKEISKTISELEESKRFSYKSHPLVESDEELMSRFLTFLREIAISNPGKNILVVTHGGVIRIFLILLGFLTHGSNVRIGNLSYLKLESDGVDFFIKETKGIDIKDEEIENF
;
A
#
# COMPACT_ATOMS: atom_id res chain seq x y z
N MET A 1 10.59 4.57 -29.40
CA MET A 1 10.30 5.67 -28.45
C MET A 1 10.78 5.18 -27.08
N LYS A 2 11.57 5.95 -26.31
CA LYS A 2 11.92 5.58 -24.95
C LYS A 2 10.63 5.55 -24.15
N ASN A 3 10.34 4.43 -23.49
CA ASN A 3 9.24 4.33 -22.54
C ASN A 3 9.52 5.35 -21.42
N ASN A 4 8.70 6.37 -21.31
CA ASN A 4 8.92 7.49 -20.39
C ASN A 4 8.03 7.36 -19.14
N ASN A 5 7.62 6.11 -18.83
CA ASN A 5 6.77 5.81 -17.69
C ASN A 5 7.49 6.12 -16.37
N CYS A 6 6.73 6.60 -15.41
CA CYS A 6 7.17 6.69 -14.02
C CYS A 6 7.23 5.28 -13.41
N THR A 7 8.30 4.95 -12.71
CA THR A 7 8.42 3.73 -11.93
C THR A 7 8.12 4.04 -10.46
N ILE A 8 7.16 3.33 -9.87
CA ILE A 8 6.74 3.52 -8.47
C ILE A 8 7.02 2.23 -7.70
N TYR A 9 7.81 2.32 -6.64
CA TYR A 9 7.96 1.28 -5.64
C TYR A 9 6.98 1.55 -4.51
N LEU A 10 5.86 0.83 -4.54
CA LEU A 10 4.78 0.96 -3.57
C LEU A 10 5.00 -0.02 -2.42
N VAL A 11 5.47 0.47 -1.28
CA VAL A 11 5.94 -0.32 -0.15
C VAL A 11 4.96 -0.27 1.01
N ARG A 12 4.65 -1.41 1.64
CA ARG A 12 3.94 -1.44 2.91
C ARG A 12 4.88 -1.10 4.05
N HIS A 13 4.42 -0.30 5.02
CA HIS A 13 5.17 0.05 6.23
C HIS A 13 5.71 -1.17 6.99
N GLY A 14 6.79 -0.98 7.75
CA GLY A 14 7.41 -1.98 8.62
C GLY A 14 6.52 -2.43 9.78
N LYS A 15 6.98 -3.40 10.55
CA LYS A 15 6.24 -4.04 11.63
C LYS A 15 6.00 -3.10 12.81
N THR A 16 4.77 -3.16 13.37
CA THR A 16 4.37 -2.48 14.61
C THR A 16 3.98 -3.50 15.68
N ASN A 17 3.84 -3.06 16.94
CA ASN A 17 3.31 -3.93 17.99
C ASN A 17 1.87 -4.39 17.71
N TRP A 18 1.04 -3.55 17.08
CA TRP A 18 -0.32 -3.93 16.72
C TRP A 18 -0.36 -4.96 15.58
N ASN A 19 0.61 -4.95 14.66
CA ASN A 19 0.76 -6.07 13.70
C ASN A 19 1.03 -7.40 14.41
N LYS A 20 1.92 -7.38 15.41
CA LYS A 20 2.25 -8.58 16.20
C LYS A 20 1.08 -9.09 17.03
N GLN A 21 0.23 -8.21 17.51
CA GLN A 21 -0.97 -8.51 18.27
C GLN A 21 -2.19 -8.84 17.40
N GLY A 22 -2.10 -8.70 16.08
CA GLY A 22 -3.22 -8.93 15.18
C GLY A 22 -4.35 -7.90 15.33
N LEU A 23 -4.02 -6.61 15.57
CA LEU A 23 -4.99 -5.55 15.78
C LEU A 23 -5.12 -4.65 14.53
N ILE A 24 -6.35 -4.18 14.28
CA ILE A 24 -6.69 -3.21 13.24
C ILE A 24 -6.08 -1.85 13.62
N GLN A 25 -5.27 -1.26 12.73
CA GLN A 25 -4.59 0.01 13.01
C GLN A 25 -5.34 1.23 12.47
N GLY A 26 -5.77 1.17 11.21
CA GLY A 26 -6.44 2.28 10.54
C GLY A 26 -5.66 3.59 10.62
N HIS A 27 -6.30 4.64 11.11
CA HIS A 27 -5.70 5.96 11.33
C HIS A 27 -5.08 6.12 12.73
N THR A 28 -5.25 5.16 13.65
CA THR A 28 -4.54 5.17 14.93
C THR A 28 -3.03 5.15 14.68
N ASP A 29 -2.32 6.11 15.27
CA ASP A 29 -0.94 6.40 14.93
C ASP A 29 0.04 5.59 15.79
N ILE A 30 0.23 4.33 15.42
CA ILE A 30 1.11 3.36 16.08
C ILE A 30 2.49 3.41 15.40
N PRO A 31 3.60 3.60 16.15
CA PRO A 31 4.94 3.60 15.59
C PRO A 31 5.42 2.19 15.20
N LEU A 32 6.52 2.12 14.45
CA LEU A 32 7.27 0.88 14.25
C LEU A 32 7.74 0.34 15.61
N ASN A 33 7.85 -0.98 15.71
CA ASN A 33 8.56 -1.59 16.82
C ASN A 33 10.05 -1.78 16.46
N ILE A 34 10.88 -2.15 17.46
CA ILE A 34 12.33 -2.33 17.27
C ILE A 34 12.65 -3.37 16.19
N GLU A 35 11.88 -4.44 16.11
CA GLU A 35 12.01 -5.47 15.07
C GLU A 35 11.69 -4.88 13.69
N GLY A 36 10.60 -4.10 13.59
CA GLY A 36 10.20 -3.44 12.36
C GLY A 36 11.23 -2.44 11.85
N GLU A 37 11.87 -1.66 12.73
CA GLU A 37 12.94 -0.74 12.31
C GLU A 37 14.14 -1.48 11.70
N LYS A 38 14.57 -2.58 12.32
CA LYS A 38 15.67 -3.42 11.80
C LYS A 38 15.31 -4.04 10.43
N GLU A 39 14.09 -4.57 10.30
CA GLU A 39 13.62 -5.13 9.03
C GLU A 39 13.58 -4.04 7.93
N VAL A 40 13.25 -2.78 8.27
CA VAL A 40 13.31 -1.66 7.32
C VAL A 40 14.74 -1.33 6.90
N GLU A 41 15.70 -1.37 7.81
CA GLU A 41 17.13 -1.15 7.49
C GLU A 41 17.65 -2.24 6.53
N GLU A 42 17.18 -3.48 6.67
CA GLU A 42 17.50 -4.57 5.74
C GLU A 42 16.92 -4.31 4.35
N LEU A 43 15.65 -3.92 4.26
CA LEU A 43 15.03 -3.54 2.98
C LEU A 43 15.71 -2.32 2.34
N ALA A 44 16.12 -1.33 3.15
CA ALA A 44 16.84 -0.16 2.64
C ALA A 44 18.15 -0.54 1.93
N LYS A 45 18.92 -1.47 2.51
CA LYS A 45 20.14 -2.01 1.89
C LYS A 45 19.84 -2.79 0.61
N GLU A 46 18.77 -3.53 0.57
CA GLU A 46 18.33 -4.29 -0.60
C GLU A 46 17.95 -3.35 -1.76
N LEU A 47 17.32 -2.22 -1.45
CA LEU A 47 16.90 -1.22 -2.43
C LEU A 47 18.01 -0.18 -2.74
N ASP A 48 19.20 -0.27 -2.15
CA ASP A 48 20.30 0.69 -2.34
C ASP A 48 20.72 0.83 -3.82
N SER A 49 20.64 -0.26 -4.59
CA SER A 49 20.93 -0.24 -6.03
C SER A 49 19.88 0.49 -6.87
N VAL A 50 18.69 0.76 -6.33
CA VAL A 50 17.62 1.50 -7.02
C VAL A 50 17.90 2.99 -6.88
N LYS A 51 18.07 3.68 -7.99
CA LYS A 51 18.22 5.14 -7.96
C LYS A 51 16.85 5.81 -7.80
N PHE A 52 16.41 6.04 -6.58
CA PHE A 52 15.21 6.83 -6.32
C PHE A 52 15.46 8.33 -6.58
N ASP A 53 14.47 9.00 -7.15
CA ASP A 53 14.48 10.44 -7.43
C ASP A 53 13.65 11.22 -6.40
N LYS A 54 12.60 10.60 -5.83
CA LYS A 54 11.72 11.18 -4.81
C LYS A 54 11.19 10.11 -3.87
N ALA A 55 10.77 10.53 -2.69
CA ALA A 55 10.16 9.67 -1.69
C ALA A 55 8.89 10.31 -1.11
N PHE A 56 7.79 9.56 -1.13
CA PHE A 56 6.50 9.94 -0.57
C PHE A 56 6.05 8.92 0.47
N SER A 57 5.28 9.37 1.45
CA SER A 57 4.73 8.47 2.48
C SER A 57 3.36 8.94 2.98
N SER A 58 2.60 7.97 3.49
CA SER A 58 1.55 8.30 4.47
C SER A 58 2.16 9.09 5.63
N ASP A 59 1.41 10.05 6.14
CA ASP A 59 1.82 10.86 7.30
C ASP A 59 1.74 10.11 8.64
N LEU A 60 1.20 8.88 8.68
CA LEU A 60 1.18 8.04 9.87
C LEU A 60 2.60 7.56 10.22
N LEU A 61 2.97 7.61 11.52
CA LEU A 61 4.32 7.39 12.04
C LEU A 61 4.99 6.14 11.48
N ARG A 62 4.30 5.00 11.44
CA ARG A 62 4.83 3.73 10.94
C ARG A 62 5.26 3.78 9.47
N ALA A 63 4.47 4.45 8.63
CA ALA A 63 4.78 4.58 7.21
C ALA A 63 5.85 5.66 6.97
N ARG A 64 5.72 6.80 7.63
CA ARG A 64 6.69 7.89 7.58
C ARG A 64 8.07 7.41 8.01
N LYS A 65 8.20 6.75 9.17
CA LYS A 65 9.48 6.23 9.65
C LYS A 65 10.08 5.19 8.71
N THR A 66 9.24 4.30 8.14
CA THR A 66 9.69 3.35 7.10
C THR A 66 10.28 4.08 5.90
N ALA A 67 9.59 5.10 5.38
CA ALA A 67 10.09 5.88 4.24
C ALA A 67 11.37 6.65 4.58
N GLU A 68 11.45 7.26 5.76
CA GLU A 68 12.62 8.02 6.22
C GLU A 68 13.88 7.14 6.28
N ILE A 69 13.78 5.90 6.79
CA ILE A 69 14.92 4.97 6.84
C ILE A 69 15.37 4.59 5.41
N ILE A 70 14.45 4.22 4.53
CA ILE A 70 14.81 3.85 3.14
C ILE A 70 15.37 5.07 2.39
N ALA A 71 14.72 6.24 2.50
CA ALA A 71 15.11 7.46 1.79
C ALA A 71 16.47 8.02 2.26
N ALA A 72 16.90 7.74 3.49
CA ALA A 72 18.19 8.19 4.03
C ALA A 72 19.37 7.63 3.22
N GLU A 73 19.34 6.37 2.79
CA GLU A 73 20.39 5.76 1.95
C GLU A 73 20.51 6.49 0.60
N HIS A 74 19.44 7.09 0.12
CA HIS A 74 19.38 7.85 -1.13
C HIS A 74 19.51 9.36 -0.95
N LYS A 75 19.69 9.85 0.28
CA LYS A 75 19.78 11.29 0.64
C LYS A 75 18.53 12.08 0.20
N LEU A 76 17.37 11.46 0.25
CA LEU A 76 16.09 12.06 -0.13
C LEU A 76 15.32 12.55 1.10
N VAL A 77 14.58 13.64 0.91
CA VAL A 77 13.58 14.11 1.87
C VAL A 77 12.24 13.42 1.55
N VAL A 78 11.55 12.96 2.60
CA VAL A 78 10.24 12.31 2.47
C VAL A 78 9.15 13.38 2.52
N GLU A 79 8.33 13.44 1.48
CA GLU A 79 7.09 14.23 1.45
C GLU A 79 5.93 13.37 1.98
N THR A 80 5.17 13.89 2.95
CA THR A 80 4.06 13.16 3.55
C THR A 80 2.70 13.65 3.08
N THR A 81 1.73 12.72 2.91
CA THR A 81 0.36 13.06 2.53
C THR A 81 -0.66 12.14 3.19
N LYS A 82 -1.84 12.69 3.50
CA LYS A 82 -3.01 11.92 3.97
C LYS A 82 -3.61 11.02 2.88
N ALA A 83 -3.35 11.32 1.61
CA ALA A 83 -3.83 10.50 0.49
C ALA A 83 -3.31 9.06 0.53
N LEU A 84 -2.15 8.83 1.16
CA LEU A 84 -1.50 7.52 1.33
C LEU A 84 -1.87 6.81 2.64
N ARG A 85 -2.74 7.37 3.50
CA ARG A 85 -3.16 6.72 4.75
C ARG A 85 -3.86 5.40 4.50
N GLU A 86 -3.78 4.51 5.50
CA GLU A 86 -4.63 3.31 5.59
C GLU A 86 -6.11 3.70 5.57
N ARG A 87 -6.99 2.71 5.31
CA ARG A 87 -8.42 2.88 5.49
C ARG A 87 -8.73 3.39 6.90
N TYR A 88 -9.63 4.34 7.00
CA TYR A 88 -10.19 4.74 8.28
C TYR A 88 -11.21 3.69 8.74
N PHE A 89 -10.94 3.03 9.85
CA PHE A 89 -11.77 1.97 10.41
C PHE A 89 -12.65 2.39 11.56
N ALA A 90 -12.60 3.67 11.97
CA ALA A 90 -13.42 4.23 13.04
C ALA A 90 -13.33 3.40 14.34
N HIS A 91 -14.48 2.94 14.86
CA HIS A 91 -14.59 2.16 16.10
C HIS A 91 -13.98 0.74 16.01
N LEU A 92 -13.58 0.27 14.84
CA LEU A 92 -12.91 -1.01 14.66
C LEU A 92 -11.39 -0.93 14.96
N GLU A 93 -10.82 0.27 15.03
CA GLU A 93 -9.40 0.44 15.34
C GLU A 93 -9.09 -0.07 16.76
N GLY A 94 -8.02 -0.85 16.91
CA GLY A 94 -7.67 -1.57 18.13
C GLY A 94 -8.44 -2.88 18.36
N LYS A 95 -9.38 -3.25 17.49
CA LYS A 95 -10.06 -4.55 17.54
C LYS A 95 -9.27 -5.63 16.80
N PRO A 96 -9.55 -6.94 17.06
CA PRO A 96 -8.90 -8.03 16.35
C PRO A 96 -9.08 -7.95 14.83
N ALA A 97 -7.99 -8.18 14.09
CA ALA A 97 -7.99 -8.11 12.62
C ALA A 97 -8.82 -9.22 11.95
N GLU A 98 -9.19 -10.27 12.68
CA GLU A 98 -10.12 -11.31 12.23
C GLU A 98 -11.46 -10.74 11.77
N LEU A 99 -11.93 -9.63 12.38
CA LEU A 99 -13.16 -8.93 11.97
C LEU A 99 -13.11 -8.46 10.50
N LEU A 100 -11.91 -8.13 9.98
CA LEU A 100 -11.76 -7.74 8.58
C LEU A 100 -11.99 -8.91 7.62
N LYS A 101 -11.77 -10.15 8.05
CA LYS A 101 -12.08 -11.35 7.25
C LYS A 101 -13.58 -11.53 7.10
N GLU A 102 -14.32 -11.31 8.17
CA GLU A 102 -15.79 -11.38 8.16
C GLU A 102 -16.38 -10.30 7.25
N ILE A 103 -15.86 -9.06 7.36
CA ILE A 103 -16.27 -7.95 6.49
C ILE A 103 -15.94 -8.27 5.02
N SER A 104 -14.72 -8.78 4.74
CA SER A 104 -14.30 -9.15 3.39
C SER A 104 -15.18 -10.26 2.79
N LYS A 105 -15.57 -11.25 3.60
CA LYS A 105 -16.51 -12.30 3.20
C LYS A 105 -17.88 -11.68 2.85
N THR A 106 -18.42 -10.84 3.71
CA THR A 106 -19.69 -10.14 3.43
C THR A 106 -19.63 -9.37 2.11
N ILE A 107 -18.54 -8.63 1.86
CA ILE A 107 -18.35 -7.89 0.60
C ILE A 107 -18.32 -8.85 -0.60
N SER A 108 -17.63 -9.99 -0.49
CA SER A 108 -17.53 -10.96 -1.60
C SER A 108 -18.86 -11.58 -1.99
N GLU A 109 -19.84 -11.63 -1.08
CA GLU A 109 -21.19 -12.13 -1.29
C GLU A 109 -22.13 -11.09 -1.93
N LEU A 110 -21.74 -9.81 -1.97
CA LEU A 110 -22.52 -8.76 -2.62
C LEU A 110 -22.43 -8.83 -4.15
N GLU A 111 -23.41 -8.23 -4.82
CA GLU A 111 -23.32 -7.92 -6.24
C GLU A 111 -22.07 -7.07 -6.51
N GLU A 112 -21.38 -7.36 -7.61
CA GLU A 112 -20.08 -6.72 -7.94
C GLU A 112 -20.18 -5.19 -7.94
N SER A 113 -21.22 -4.62 -8.50
CA SER A 113 -21.50 -3.19 -8.55
C SER A 113 -21.60 -2.50 -7.18
N LYS A 114 -21.84 -3.27 -6.11
CA LYS A 114 -22.01 -2.76 -4.75
C LYS A 114 -20.77 -2.92 -3.87
N ARG A 115 -19.77 -3.72 -4.29
CA ARG A 115 -18.64 -4.09 -3.45
C ARG A 115 -17.78 -2.90 -3.05
N PHE A 116 -17.41 -2.05 -4.01
CA PHE A 116 -16.54 -0.91 -3.76
C PHE A 116 -17.18 0.20 -2.91
N SER A 117 -18.48 0.41 -3.04
CA SER A 117 -19.22 1.42 -2.26
C SER A 117 -19.68 0.92 -0.89
N TYR A 118 -19.52 -0.38 -0.58
CA TYR A 118 -19.97 -0.95 0.70
C TYR A 118 -19.23 -0.37 1.88
N LYS A 119 -19.99 -0.09 2.95
CA LYS A 119 -19.48 0.33 4.26
C LYS A 119 -20.00 -0.60 5.34
N SER A 120 -19.10 -1.22 6.11
CA SER A 120 -19.49 -2.03 7.28
C SER A 120 -20.12 -1.17 8.39
N HIS A 121 -19.85 0.13 8.38
CA HIS A 121 -20.45 1.15 9.27
C HIS A 121 -20.34 2.52 8.57
N PRO A 122 -21.31 3.47 8.77
CA PRO A 122 -21.29 4.77 8.09
C PRO A 122 -20.00 5.58 8.25
N LEU A 123 -19.28 5.41 9.36
CA LEU A 123 -18.02 6.11 9.63
C LEU A 123 -16.78 5.39 9.08
N VAL A 124 -16.89 4.14 8.61
CA VAL A 124 -15.77 3.40 8.01
C VAL A 124 -15.65 3.81 6.55
N GLU A 125 -14.43 4.07 6.11
CA GLU A 125 -14.12 4.42 4.71
C GLU A 125 -14.40 3.23 3.78
N SER A 126 -15.13 3.45 2.66
CA SER A 126 -15.36 2.43 1.64
C SER A 126 -14.11 2.19 0.78
N ASP A 127 -14.10 1.12 -0.03
CA ASP A 127 -13.03 0.88 -1.00
C ASP A 127 -12.97 1.98 -2.06
N GLU A 128 -14.14 2.48 -2.48
CA GLU A 128 -14.26 3.58 -3.45
C GLU A 128 -13.65 4.88 -2.92
N GLU A 129 -13.97 5.27 -1.68
CA GLU A 129 -13.39 6.46 -1.04
C GLU A 129 -11.88 6.33 -0.87
N LEU A 130 -11.41 5.16 -0.43
CA LEU A 130 -10.00 4.83 -0.27
C LEU A 130 -9.26 4.94 -1.60
N MET A 131 -9.77 4.29 -2.66
CA MET A 131 -9.12 4.30 -3.97
C MET A 131 -9.20 5.66 -4.66
N SER A 132 -10.27 6.42 -4.46
CA SER A 132 -10.39 7.77 -5.01
C SER A 132 -9.22 8.68 -4.59
N ARG A 133 -8.93 8.76 -3.28
CA ARG A 133 -7.81 9.58 -2.79
C ARG A 133 -6.44 9.03 -3.18
N PHE A 134 -6.29 7.70 -3.13
CA PHE A 134 -5.03 7.03 -3.42
C PHE A 134 -4.65 7.13 -4.91
N LEU A 135 -5.57 6.81 -5.82
CA LEU A 135 -5.31 6.87 -7.26
C LEU A 135 -5.10 8.29 -7.76
N THR A 136 -5.85 9.26 -7.23
CA THR A 136 -5.63 10.67 -7.57
C THR A 136 -4.18 11.05 -7.30
N PHE A 137 -3.67 10.72 -6.12
CA PHE A 137 -2.27 11.00 -5.76
C PHE A 137 -1.28 10.20 -6.62
N LEU A 138 -1.49 8.89 -6.84
CA LEU A 138 -0.56 8.09 -7.66
C LEU A 138 -0.48 8.60 -9.11
N ARG A 139 -1.61 8.98 -9.71
CA ARG A 139 -1.64 9.53 -11.06
C ARG A 139 -0.93 10.88 -11.14
N GLU A 140 -1.16 11.74 -10.14
CA GLU A 140 -0.49 13.04 -10.04
C GLU A 140 1.03 12.90 -10.01
N ILE A 141 1.56 12.02 -9.13
CA ILE A 141 3.01 11.81 -9.06
C ILE A 141 3.57 11.13 -10.32
N ALA A 142 2.83 10.22 -10.96
CA ALA A 142 3.26 9.56 -12.19
C ALA A 142 3.39 10.57 -13.35
N ILE A 143 2.38 11.41 -13.55
CA ILE A 143 2.37 12.45 -14.59
C ILE A 143 3.47 13.49 -14.35
N SER A 144 3.70 13.86 -13.08
CA SER A 144 4.69 14.89 -12.71
C SER A 144 6.14 14.40 -12.72
N ASN A 145 6.38 13.09 -12.85
CA ASN A 145 7.71 12.50 -12.74
C ASN A 145 7.99 11.45 -13.84
N PRO A 146 7.87 11.79 -15.13
CA PRO A 146 8.11 10.86 -16.22
C PRO A 146 9.57 10.38 -16.22
N GLY A 147 9.76 9.06 -16.37
CA GLY A 147 11.08 8.41 -16.39
C GLY A 147 11.82 8.38 -15.04
N LYS A 148 11.16 8.73 -13.94
CA LYS A 148 11.70 8.74 -12.58
C LYS A 148 11.35 7.49 -11.80
N ASN A 149 12.17 7.14 -10.80
CA ASN A 149 11.89 6.12 -9.81
C ASN A 149 11.42 6.78 -8.51
N ILE A 150 10.23 6.43 -8.06
CA ILE A 150 9.57 7.04 -6.91
C ILE A 150 9.36 5.99 -5.83
N LEU A 151 9.84 6.28 -4.62
CA LEU A 151 9.48 5.50 -3.43
C LEU A 151 8.15 6.01 -2.88
N VAL A 152 7.18 5.12 -2.66
CA VAL A 152 5.89 5.42 -2.03
C VAL A 152 5.64 4.44 -0.89
N VAL A 153 5.55 4.93 0.35
CA VAL A 153 5.26 4.08 1.50
C VAL A 153 3.83 4.27 1.99
N THR A 154 3.09 3.16 2.05
CA THR A 154 1.67 3.11 2.40
C THR A 154 1.36 1.90 3.29
N HIS A 155 0.16 1.34 3.21
CA HIS A 155 -0.39 0.34 4.13
C HIS A 155 -0.93 -0.90 3.41
N GLY A 156 -1.13 -1.98 4.17
CA GLY A 156 -1.54 -3.26 3.61
C GLY A 156 -2.94 -3.28 3.02
N GLY A 157 -3.89 -2.58 3.64
CA GLY A 157 -5.26 -2.46 3.14
C GLY A 157 -5.32 -1.69 1.82
N VAL A 158 -4.55 -0.60 1.71
CA VAL A 158 -4.45 0.20 0.47
C VAL A 158 -3.92 -0.65 -0.69
N ILE A 159 -2.80 -1.37 -0.48
CA ILE A 159 -2.21 -2.25 -1.51
C ILE A 159 -3.19 -3.35 -1.90
N ARG A 160 -3.89 -3.96 -0.93
CA ARG A 160 -4.88 -5.00 -1.20
C ARG A 160 -6.00 -4.50 -2.12
N ILE A 161 -6.62 -3.36 -1.80
CA ILE A 161 -7.73 -2.85 -2.60
C ILE A 161 -7.25 -2.37 -3.97
N PHE A 162 -6.04 -1.83 -4.04
CA PHE A 162 -5.42 -1.48 -5.33
C PHE A 162 -5.22 -2.72 -6.22
N LEU A 163 -4.78 -3.85 -5.67
CA LEU A 163 -4.65 -5.12 -6.40
C LEU A 163 -6.02 -5.69 -6.82
N ILE A 164 -7.07 -5.50 -6.00
CA ILE A 164 -8.45 -5.88 -6.39
C ILE A 164 -8.93 -5.01 -7.56
N LEU A 165 -8.68 -3.70 -7.51
CA LEU A 165 -9.06 -2.78 -8.57
C LEU A 165 -8.36 -3.09 -9.90
N LEU A 166 -7.09 -3.54 -9.85
CA LEU A 166 -6.33 -3.95 -11.03
C LEU A 166 -6.68 -5.37 -11.52
N GLY A 167 -7.56 -6.10 -10.83
CA GLY A 167 -8.00 -7.44 -11.23
C GLY A 167 -7.10 -8.60 -10.78
N PHE A 168 -6.01 -8.32 -10.03
CA PHE A 168 -5.10 -9.36 -9.53
C PHE A 168 -5.65 -10.11 -8.31
N LEU A 169 -6.58 -9.53 -7.58
CA LEU A 169 -7.24 -10.11 -6.41
C LEU A 169 -8.74 -9.92 -6.48
N THR A 170 -9.46 -10.67 -5.66
CA THR A 170 -10.89 -10.45 -5.37
C THR A 170 -11.09 -10.13 -3.88
N HIS A 171 -12.24 -9.61 -3.50
CA HIS A 171 -12.56 -9.35 -2.09
C HIS A 171 -12.49 -10.61 -1.22
N GLY A 172 -12.74 -11.80 -1.79
CA GLY A 172 -12.63 -13.10 -1.11
C GLY A 172 -11.22 -13.71 -1.12
N SER A 173 -10.25 -13.10 -1.80
CA SER A 173 -8.89 -13.66 -1.90
C SER A 173 -8.19 -13.72 -0.55
N ASN A 174 -7.64 -14.90 -0.19
CA ASN A 174 -6.88 -15.12 1.03
C ASN A 174 -5.37 -14.85 0.79
N VAL A 175 -5.03 -13.72 0.21
CA VAL A 175 -3.65 -13.31 -0.05
C VAL A 175 -3.13 -12.50 1.13
N ARG A 176 -1.91 -12.79 1.56
CA ARG A 176 -1.22 -12.03 2.60
C ARG A 176 -0.33 -10.97 1.95
N ILE A 177 -0.51 -9.71 2.36
CA ILE A 177 0.41 -8.63 2.04
C ILE A 177 1.28 -8.44 3.28
N GLY A 178 2.52 -8.91 3.25
CA GLY A 178 3.47 -8.85 4.37
C GLY A 178 3.90 -7.42 4.73
N ASN A 179 4.39 -7.18 5.95
CA ASN A 179 5.11 -5.93 6.23
C ASN A 179 6.34 -5.86 5.31
N LEU A 180 6.70 -4.67 4.83
CA LEU A 180 7.78 -4.43 3.88
C LEU A 180 7.64 -5.14 2.53
N SER A 181 6.45 -5.72 2.23
CA SER A 181 6.15 -6.11 0.87
C SER A 181 6.09 -4.88 -0.04
N TYR A 182 6.41 -5.06 -1.31
CA TYR A 182 6.29 -4.00 -2.29
C TYR A 182 5.76 -4.48 -3.65
N LEU A 183 5.20 -3.53 -4.38
CA LEU A 183 4.91 -3.61 -5.81
C LEU A 183 5.85 -2.65 -6.54
N LYS A 184 6.53 -3.12 -7.58
CA LYS A 184 7.17 -2.25 -8.57
C LYS A 184 6.19 -2.04 -9.71
N LEU A 185 5.78 -0.81 -9.90
CA LEU A 185 4.80 -0.39 -10.90
C LEU A 185 5.45 0.48 -11.95
N GLU A 186 5.02 0.37 -13.19
CA GLU A 186 5.19 1.40 -14.21
C GLU A 186 3.86 2.07 -14.47
N SER A 187 3.86 3.40 -14.68
CA SER A 187 2.66 4.15 -14.99
C SER A 187 2.96 5.30 -15.94
N ASP A 188 2.05 5.53 -16.89
CA ASP A 188 2.01 6.69 -17.76
C ASP A 188 1.15 7.84 -17.18
N GLY A 189 0.59 7.62 -15.97
CA GLY A 189 -0.34 8.52 -15.28
C GLY A 189 -1.82 8.16 -15.50
N VAL A 190 -2.13 7.22 -16.37
CA VAL A 190 -3.48 6.68 -16.60
C VAL A 190 -3.56 5.24 -16.09
N ASP A 191 -2.69 4.39 -16.62
CA ASP A 191 -2.65 2.96 -16.32
C ASP A 191 -1.49 2.62 -15.40
N PHE A 192 -1.61 1.48 -14.70
CA PHE A 192 -0.59 0.95 -13.80
C PHE A 192 -0.27 -0.49 -14.18
N PHE A 193 1.00 -0.76 -14.45
CA PHE A 193 1.50 -2.06 -14.85
C PHE A 193 2.40 -2.62 -13.74
N ILE A 194 2.02 -3.76 -13.15
CA ILE A 194 2.86 -4.44 -12.16
C ILE A 194 4.03 -5.11 -12.90
N LYS A 195 5.26 -4.79 -12.49
CA LYS A 195 6.49 -5.36 -13.04
C LYS A 195 7.14 -6.37 -12.10
N GLU A 196 6.93 -6.20 -10.81
CA GLU A 196 7.53 -7.05 -9.78
C GLU A 196 6.71 -6.98 -8.51
N THR A 197 6.62 -8.09 -7.79
CA THR A 197 6.04 -8.15 -6.44
C THR A 197 7.03 -8.79 -5.49
N LYS A 198 7.07 -8.33 -4.24
CA LYS A 198 7.83 -8.96 -3.17
C LYS A 198 7.02 -9.04 -1.89
N GLY A 199 7.01 -10.23 -1.25
CA GLY A 199 6.30 -10.44 0.01
C GLY A 199 4.78 -10.38 -0.11
N ILE A 200 4.25 -10.62 -1.32
CA ILE A 200 2.83 -10.72 -1.61
C ILE A 200 2.62 -12.11 -2.24
N ASP A 201 1.83 -12.94 -1.58
CA ASP A 201 1.59 -14.32 -2.01
C ASP A 201 0.51 -14.34 -3.12
N ILE A 202 0.82 -13.77 -4.28
CA ILE A 202 0.04 -13.93 -5.52
C ILE A 202 0.65 -15.11 -6.27
N LYS A 203 -0.18 -16.04 -6.76
CA LYS A 203 0.32 -17.14 -7.59
C LYS A 203 0.78 -16.56 -8.93
N ASP A 204 1.94 -16.98 -9.41
CA ASP A 204 2.56 -16.51 -10.65
C ASP A 204 1.65 -16.70 -11.88
N GLU A 205 0.77 -17.71 -11.87
CA GLU A 205 -0.25 -17.96 -12.90
C GLU A 205 -1.25 -16.81 -13.09
N GLU A 206 -1.41 -15.92 -12.08
CA GLU A 206 -2.30 -14.76 -12.15
C GLU A 206 -1.60 -13.51 -12.74
N ILE A 207 -0.26 -13.50 -12.80
CA ILE A 207 0.53 -12.37 -13.33
C ILE A 207 0.74 -12.47 -14.85
N GLU A 208 0.79 -13.69 -15.42
CA GLU A 208 1.05 -13.93 -16.84
C GLU A 208 -0.15 -13.66 -17.77
N ASN A 209 -1.35 -13.42 -17.23
CA ASN A 209 -2.59 -13.26 -18.01
C ASN A 209 -3.06 -11.81 -18.20
N PHE A 210 -2.17 -10.80 -17.95
CA PHE A 210 -2.50 -9.36 -18.11
C PHE A 210 -1.45 -8.59 -18.90
#